data_d64d5f7bd80c896684ce8fcca6f2615d
#
_entry.id   d64d5f7bd80c896684ce8fcca6f2615d
#
_cell.length_a   1.000
_cell.length_b   1.000
_cell.length_c   1.000
_cell.angle_alpha   90.00
_cell.angle_beta   90.00
_cell.angle_gamma   90.00
#
_symmetry.space_group_name_H-M   'P 1'
#
loop_
_entity.id
_entity.type
_entity.pdbx_description
1 polymer ?
#
loop_
_entity_poly.entity_id
_entity_poly.type
_entity_poly.pdbx_seq_one_letter_code
_entity_poly.pdbx_strand_id
1 'polypeptide(L)'
;MLVGTYNPWLVVISLLVAVMASYTALAMAGRTVTAPGKGAAWWWRLGGGFAMGLGIWSMHFIGMLAFDLPIPLGYDLPITLLSLALAIASSVFALWLVSLRTLPHPRLAGGALLMGTGIAGMHYVGMAAMRMQPGIDYDPGWLLFSLMVAVAASWTALYVAFRLRAQRTRIGDRLAAAGLLGLAIVGMHYTGMAAARFPEGSICGAAVGDGLQNEWLAMLVVVLTVAILAVVLVVSWLDQRVEAQLLRLRNSMLSTSLTDAQQELTQAALHDPLTRLPNRLLLQRRIVQALAEAEQGGNRFAVMFMDLDGFKQVNDAYGHQAGDALLVAVAERTRQLLRPHDLLARLG
;
A
#
# COMPACT_ATOMS: atom_id res chain seq x y z
N MET A 1 5.85 27.42 -42.11
CA MET A 1 5.79 26.75 -40.78
C MET A 1 6.80 25.61 -40.79
N LEU A 2 7.68 25.55 -39.78
CA LEU A 2 8.56 24.41 -39.61
C LEU A 2 7.72 23.16 -39.28
N VAL A 3 8.04 22.03 -39.92
CA VAL A 3 7.37 20.75 -39.67
C VAL A 3 8.25 19.93 -38.74
N GLY A 4 7.73 19.60 -37.56
CA GLY A 4 8.41 18.73 -36.59
C GLY A 4 8.06 17.28 -36.82
N THR A 5 8.97 16.39 -36.42
CA THR A 5 8.79 14.94 -36.40
C THR A 5 8.89 14.40 -34.98
N TYR A 6 8.40 13.19 -34.75
CA TYR A 6 8.47 12.57 -33.44
C TYR A 6 9.24 11.25 -33.47
N ASN A 7 10.13 11.07 -32.50
CA ASN A 7 10.75 9.78 -32.26
C ASN A 7 9.78 8.87 -31.50
N PRO A 8 9.27 7.77 -32.11
CA PRO A 8 8.23 6.94 -31.51
C PRO A 8 8.69 6.24 -30.21
N TRP A 9 9.99 5.93 -30.09
CA TRP A 9 10.51 5.31 -28.86
C TRP A 9 10.47 6.24 -27.66
N LEU A 10 10.83 7.51 -27.85
CA LEU A 10 10.73 8.51 -26.79
C LEU A 10 9.27 8.82 -26.42
N VAL A 11 8.35 8.76 -27.39
CA VAL A 11 6.91 8.87 -27.12
C VAL A 11 6.44 7.71 -26.20
N VAL A 12 6.83 6.48 -26.49
CA VAL A 12 6.51 5.31 -25.64
C VAL A 12 7.14 5.46 -24.25
N ILE A 13 8.38 5.91 -24.16
CA ILE A 13 9.05 6.13 -22.85
C ILE A 13 8.32 7.22 -22.06
N SER A 14 7.90 8.32 -22.71
CA SER A 14 7.12 9.36 -22.03
C SER A 14 5.81 8.83 -21.44
N LEU A 15 5.11 7.95 -22.18
CA LEU A 15 3.91 7.27 -21.68
C LEU A 15 4.20 6.37 -20.47
N LEU A 16 5.27 5.56 -20.53
CA LEU A 16 5.65 4.69 -19.42
C LEU A 16 5.97 5.51 -18.16
N VAL A 17 6.70 6.61 -18.30
CA VAL A 17 7.01 7.52 -17.19
C VAL A 17 5.74 8.15 -16.61
N ALA A 18 4.77 8.56 -17.46
CA ALA A 18 3.50 9.08 -17.01
C ALA A 18 2.68 8.06 -16.20
N VAL A 19 2.62 6.81 -16.68
CA VAL A 19 1.94 5.72 -15.97
C VAL A 19 2.60 5.44 -14.62
N MET A 20 3.93 5.44 -14.56
CA MET A 20 4.68 5.23 -13.32
C MET A 20 4.47 6.39 -12.32
N ALA A 21 4.52 7.64 -12.80
CA ALA A 21 4.23 8.80 -11.97
C ALA A 21 2.80 8.74 -11.40
N SER A 22 1.83 8.34 -12.22
CA SER A 22 0.44 8.16 -11.81
C SER A 22 0.27 7.03 -10.79
N TYR A 23 0.96 5.91 -10.97
CA TYR A 23 0.96 4.81 -9.99
C TYR A 23 1.53 5.27 -8.64
N THR A 24 2.65 6.01 -8.67
CA THR A 24 3.26 6.59 -7.47
C THR A 24 2.31 7.54 -6.76
N ALA A 25 1.63 8.41 -7.51
CA ALA A 25 0.63 9.33 -6.96
C ALA A 25 -0.50 8.60 -6.23
N LEU A 26 -1.06 7.54 -6.83
CA LEU A 26 -2.11 6.71 -6.21
C LEU A 26 -1.61 6.00 -4.95
N ALA A 27 -0.38 5.49 -4.95
CA ALA A 27 0.23 4.86 -3.79
C ALA A 27 0.43 5.86 -2.64
N MET A 28 0.95 7.07 -2.95
CA MET A 28 1.17 8.12 -1.96
C MET A 28 -0.14 8.69 -1.41
N ALA A 29 -1.18 8.82 -2.24
CA ALA A 29 -2.51 9.26 -1.80
C ALA A 29 -3.06 8.36 -0.67
N GLY A 30 -2.91 7.04 -0.78
CA GLY A 30 -3.26 6.10 0.28
C GLY A 30 -2.48 6.34 1.57
N ARG A 31 -1.19 6.56 1.49
CA ARG A 31 -0.31 6.80 2.65
C ARG A 31 -0.59 8.10 3.38
N THR A 32 -0.98 9.17 2.68
CA THR A 32 -1.35 10.44 3.33
C THR A 32 -2.56 10.31 4.26
N VAL A 33 -3.44 9.34 3.99
CA VAL A 33 -4.66 9.10 4.79
C VAL A 33 -4.41 8.12 5.95
N THR A 34 -3.53 7.13 5.75
CA THR A 34 -3.24 6.10 6.75
C THR A 34 -2.08 6.45 7.69
N ALA A 35 -1.37 7.55 7.42
CA ALA A 35 -0.20 7.96 8.19
C ALA A 35 -0.54 8.24 9.66
N PRO A 36 0.28 7.77 10.63
CA PRO A 36 0.09 8.04 12.04
C PRO A 36 0.46 9.50 12.35
N GLY A 37 -0.58 10.33 12.57
CA GLY A 37 -0.40 11.73 12.99
C GLY A 37 -0.20 12.75 11.87
N LYS A 38 -0.41 14.03 12.22
CA LYS A 38 -0.41 15.14 11.26
C LYS A 38 0.98 15.39 10.61
N GLY A 39 2.05 15.18 11.35
CA GLY A 39 3.43 15.38 10.86
C GLY A 39 3.79 14.36 9.77
N ALA A 40 3.54 13.08 10.01
CA ALA A 40 3.81 12.02 9.02
C ALA A 40 2.98 12.22 7.74
N ALA A 41 1.70 12.58 7.86
CA ALA A 41 0.85 12.88 6.73
C ALA A 41 1.36 14.07 5.90
N TRP A 42 1.95 15.08 6.53
CA TRP A 42 2.54 16.23 5.85
C TRP A 42 3.78 15.83 5.03
N TRP A 43 4.67 15.02 5.60
CA TRP A 43 5.84 14.50 4.89
C TRP A 43 5.46 13.62 3.69
N TRP A 44 4.42 12.78 3.83
CA TRP A 44 3.90 11.99 2.72
C TRP A 44 3.31 12.85 1.60
N ARG A 45 2.66 13.99 1.92
CA ARG A 45 2.15 14.92 0.90
C ARG A 45 3.28 15.59 0.14
N LEU A 46 4.29 16.09 0.86
CA LEU A 46 5.42 16.77 0.23
C LEU A 46 6.25 15.81 -0.60
N GLY A 47 6.69 14.69 -0.04
CA GLY A 47 7.51 13.71 -0.74
C GLY A 47 6.77 13.07 -1.92
N GLY A 48 5.49 12.72 -1.73
CA GLY A 48 4.65 12.19 -2.79
C GLY A 48 4.35 13.22 -3.88
N GLY A 49 4.09 14.48 -3.50
CA GLY A 49 3.88 15.58 -4.44
C GLY A 49 5.14 15.90 -5.22
N PHE A 50 6.30 15.86 -4.58
CA PHE A 50 7.60 16.02 -5.23
C PHE A 50 7.84 14.91 -6.27
N ALA A 51 7.66 13.63 -5.88
CA ALA A 51 7.86 12.50 -6.78
C ALA A 51 6.89 12.52 -7.97
N MET A 52 5.61 12.84 -7.71
CA MET A 52 4.59 12.96 -8.75
C MET A 52 4.90 14.13 -9.71
N GLY A 53 5.25 15.30 -9.16
CA GLY A 53 5.57 16.50 -9.95
C GLY A 53 6.80 16.29 -10.83
N LEU A 54 7.86 15.67 -10.28
CA LEU A 54 9.03 15.25 -11.07
C LEU A 54 8.64 14.30 -12.21
N GLY A 55 7.75 13.33 -11.94
CA GLY A 55 7.32 12.36 -12.95
C GLY A 55 6.55 13.01 -14.10
N ILE A 56 5.63 13.93 -13.79
CA ILE A 56 4.85 14.68 -14.80
C ILE A 56 5.79 15.58 -15.61
N TRP A 57 6.72 16.27 -14.95
CA TRP A 57 7.71 17.13 -15.59
C TRP A 57 8.68 16.32 -16.46
N SER A 58 9.18 15.17 -15.98
CA SER A 58 10.04 14.29 -16.77
C SER A 58 9.34 13.77 -18.02
N MET A 59 8.06 13.36 -17.90
CA MET A 59 7.25 12.96 -19.06
C MET A 59 7.16 14.09 -20.09
N HIS A 60 6.88 15.33 -19.64
CA HIS A 60 6.80 16.49 -20.52
C HIS A 60 8.12 16.69 -21.29
N PHE A 61 9.26 16.71 -20.60
CA PHE A 61 10.55 16.93 -21.26
C PHE A 61 11.04 15.74 -22.08
N ILE A 62 10.69 14.50 -21.74
CA ILE A 62 10.89 13.35 -22.64
C ILE A 62 10.05 13.53 -23.91
N GLY A 63 8.81 14.00 -23.80
CA GLY A 63 7.97 14.33 -24.93
C GLY A 63 8.54 15.47 -25.79
N MET A 64 9.17 16.47 -25.15
CA MET A 64 9.91 17.54 -25.85
C MET A 64 11.16 17.01 -26.57
N LEU A 65 11.91 16.11 -25.94
CA LEU A 65 13.07 15.43 -26.57
C LEU A 65 12.66 14.48 -27.69
N ALA A 66 11.40 13.98 -27.65
CA ALA A 66 10.84 13.18 -28.74
C ALA A 66 10.52 14.02 -29.98
N PHE A 67 10.30 15.34 -29.80
CA PHE A 67 9.95 16.27 -30.86
C PHE A 67 11.22 16.86 -31.47
N ASP A 68 11.40 16.64 -32.76
CA ASP A 68 12.57 17.11 -33.54
C ASP A 68 12.16 18.16 -34.53
N LEU A 69 12.87 19.30 -34.53
CA LEU A 69 12.76 20.37 -35.51
C LEU A 69 14.05 20.48 -36.30
N PRO A 70 14.01 20.97 -37.57
CA PRO A 70 15.22 21.12 -38.39
C PRO A 70 16.11 22.30 -37.96
N ILE A 71 16.15 22.60 -36.67
CA ILE A 71 16.95 23.63 -35.99
C ILE A 71 17.49 23.11 -34.68
N PRO A 72 18.66 23.57 -34.19
CA PRO A 72 19.15 23.22 -32.86
C PRO A 72 18.16 23.68 -31.78
N LEU A 73 17.86 22.80 -30.82
CA LEU A 73 16.99 23.09 -29.70
C LEU A 73 17.80 23.15 -28.39
N GLY A 74 17.40 24.05 -27.50
CA GLY A 74 17.94 24.19 -26.15
C GLY A 74 16.87 24.73 -25.21
N TYR A 75 17.14 24.75 -23.91
CA TYR A 75 16.18 25.13 -22.88
C TYR A 75 16.84 26.07 -21.86
N ASP A 76 16.19 27.19 -21.58
CA ASP A 76 16.59 28.14 -20.56
C ASP A 76 16.42 27.51 -19.17
N LEU A 77 17.50 27.40 -18.39
CA LEU A 77 17.49 26.70 -17.09
C LEU A 77 16.52 27.32 -16.08
N PRO A 78 16.50 28.65 -15.82
CA PRO A 78 15.54 29.29 -14.94
C PRO A 78 14.09 28.98 -15.30
N ILE A 79 13.71 29.07 -16.57
CA ILE A 79 12.33 28.80 -17.02
C ILE A 79 11.99 27.30 -16.90
N THR A 80 12.95 26.43 -17.19
CA THR A 80 12.82 24.97 -17.00
C THR A 80 12.58 24.61 -15.53
N LEU A 81 13.33 25.23 -14.60
CA LEU A 81 13.14 25.02 -13.16
C LEU A 81 11.81 25.62 -12.66
N LEU A 82 11.35 26.73 -13.24
CA LEU A 82 10.02 27.28 -12.94
C LEU A 82 8.91 26.31 -13.35
N SER A 83 9.02 25.68 -14.53
CA SER A 83 8.07 24.66 -14.96
C SER A 83 8.05 23.45 -14.01
N LEU A 84 9.22 23.00 -13.52
CA LEU A 84 9.31 21.97 -12.51
C LEU A 84 8.63 22.35 -11.19
N ALA A 85 8.84 23.59 -10.72
CA ALA A 85 8.20 24.10 -9.52
C ALA A 85 6.66 24.10 -9.63
N LEU A 86 6.12 24.48 -10.80
CA LEU A 86 4.67 24.41 -11.08
C LEU A 86 4.14 22.98 -11.03
N ALA A 87 4.87 22.00 -11.59
CA ALA A 87 4.49 20.59 -11.52
C ALA A 87 4.45 20.07 -10.08
N ILE A 88 5.48 20.39 -9.28
CA ILE A 88 5.57 19.99 -7.87
C ILE A 88 4.45 20.65 -7.05
N ALA A 89 4.23 21.96 -7.21
CA ALA A 89 3.19 22.67 -6.49
C ALA A 89 1.80 22.12 -6.79
N SER A 90 1.47 21.85 -8.07
CA SER A 90 0.21 21.25 -8.50
C SER A 90 0.02 19.86 -7.92
N SER A 91 1.09 19.06 -7.85
CA SER A 91 1.08 17.70 -7.33
C SER A 91 0.92 17.66 -5.79
N VAL A 92 1.60 18.54 -5.06
CA VAL A 92 1.43 18.71 -3.60
C VAL A 92 0.00 19.16 -3.30
N PHE A 93 -0.54 20.11 -4.07
CA PHE A 93 -1.92 20.57 -3.94
C PHE A 93 -2.92 19.43 -4.20
N ALA A 94 -2.69 18.60 -5.22
CA ALA A 94 -3.54 17.44 -5.52
C ALA A 94 -3.56 16.44 -4.34
N LEU A 95 -2.40 16.09 -3.78
CA LEU A 95 -2.32 15.19 -2.63
C LEU A 95 -2.93 15.80 -1.35
N TRP A 96 -2.80 17.11 -1.16
CA TRP A 96 -3.49 17.81 -0.08
C TRP A 96 -5.01 17.70 -0.25
N LEU A 97 -5.54 17.95 -1.43
CA LEU A 97 -6.97 17.89 -1.71
C LEU A 97 -7.53 16.47 -1.53
N VAL A 98 -6.81 15.45 -2.04
CA VAL A 98 -7.17 14.04 -1.88
C VAL A 98 -7.11 13.59 -0.41
N SER A 99 -6.32 14.24 0.44
CA SER A 99 -6.22 13.91 1.86
C SER A 99 -7.38 14.46 2.72
N LEU A 100 -8.24 15.31 2.17
CA LEU A 100 -9.40 15.84 2.89
C LEU A 100 -10.41 14.74 3.22
N ARG A 101 -11.15 14.87 4.33
CA ARG A 101 -12.15 13.87 4.76
C ARG A 101 -13.24 13.66 3.72
N THR A 102 -13.73 14.74 3.12
CA THR A 102 -14.76 14.74 2.08
C THR A 102 -14.33 15.60 0.91
N LEU A 103 -14.71 15.19 -0.29
CA LEU A 103 -14.43 15.91 -1.53
C LEU A 103 -15.75 16.10 -2.31
N PRO A 104 -16.59 17.07 -1.90
CA PRO A 104 -17.83 17.36 -2.61
C PRO A 104 -17.55 17.92 -4.01
N HIS A 105 -18.52 17.76 -4.92
CA HIS A 105 -18.37 18.13 -6.32
C HIS A 105 -17.85 19.58 -6.55
N PRO A 106 -18.29 20.63 -5.82
CA PRO A 106 -17.74 21.96 -6.02
C PRO A 106 -16.23 22.08 -5.72
N ARG A 107 -15.77 21.40 -4.66
CA ARG A 107 -14.33 21.34 -4.31
C ARG A 107 -13.54 20.53 -5.32
N LEU A 108 -14.12 19.43 -5.81
CA LEU A 108 -13.51 18.64 -6.88
C LEU A 108 -13.38 19.47 -8.16
N ALA A 109 -14.42 20.22 -8.54
CA ALA A 109 -14.39 21.11 -9.71
C ALA A 109 -13.34 22.21 -9.59
N GLY A 110 -13.33 22.95 -8.47
CA GLY A 110 -12.33 23.99 -8.21
C GLY A 110 -10.91 23.42 -8.14
N GLY A 111 -10.75 22.25 -7.51
CA GLY A 111 -9.48 21.54 -7.45
C GLY A 111 -8.99 21.07 -8.82
N ALA A 112 -9.87 20.52 -9.64
CA ALA A 112 -9.56 20.10 -11.01
C ALA A 112 -9.16 21.28 -11.92
N LEU A 113 -9.86 22.40 -11.78
CA LEU A 113 -9.54 23.62 -12.51
C LEU A 113 -8.15 24.13 -12.13
N LEU A 114 -7.88 24.28 -10.83
CA LEU A 114 -6.59 24.78 -10.34
C LEU A 114 -5.43 23.83 -10.69
N MET A 115 -5.62 22.53 -10.50
CA MET A 115 -4.61 21.51 -10.86
C MET A 115 -4.39 21.47 -12.38
N GLY A 116 -5.47 21.49 -13.18
CA GLY A 116 -5.40 21.49 -14.64
C GLY A 116 -4.69 22.72 -15.18
N THR A 117 -4.99 23.90 -14.63
CA THR A 117 -4.29 25.14 -14.97
C THR A 117 -2.80 25.07 -14.58
N GLY A 118 -2.46 24.49 -13.42
CA GLY A 118 -1.08 24.31 -13.00
C GLY A 118 -0.28 23.36 -13.90
N ILE A 119 -0.89 22.24 -14.33
CA ILE A 119 -0.28 21.28 -15.26
C ILE A 119 -0.13 21.87 -16.65
N ALA A 120 -1.15 22.56 -17.18
CA ALA A 120 -1.06 23.28 -18.43
C ALA A 120 0.00 24.41 -18.35
N GLY A 121 0.02 25.15 -17.24
CA GLY A 121 1.05 26.16 -16.97
C GLY A 121 2.46 25.56 -17.00
N MET A 122 2.68 24.41 -16.39
CA MET A 122 3.96 23.68 -16.47
C MET A 122 4.34 23.37 -17.92
N HIS A 123 3.39 22.86 -18.71
CA HIS A 123 3.63 22.53 -20.13
C HIS A 123 4.00 23.76 -20.94
N TYR A 124 3.20 24.81 -20.89
CA TYR A 124 3.45 26.02 -21.73
C TYR A 124 4.65 26.85 -21.25
N VAL A 125 4.94 26.87 -19.93
CA VAL A 125 6.18 27.42 -19.41
C VAL A 125 7.39 26.58 -19.85
N GLY A 126 7.27 25.24 -19.87
CA GLY A 126 8.29 24.36 -20.43
C GLY A 126 8.56 24.61 -21.90
N MET A 127 7.52 24.85 -22.71
CA MET A 127 7.65 25.26 -24.11
C MET A 127 8.33 26.64 -24.25
N ALA A 128 8.00 27.58 -23.38
CA ALA A 128 8.60 28.93 -23.38
C ALA A 128 10.10 28.90 -23.07
N ALA A 129 10.60 27.80 -22.39
CA ALA A 129 12.02 27.64 -22.10
C ALA A 129 12.90 27.56 -23.37
N MET A 130 12.37 27.21 -24.51
CA MET A 130 13.09 27.23 -25.81
C MET A 130 13.46 28.64 -26.25
N ARG A 131 12.76 29.70 -25.77
CA ARG A 131 13.02 31.11 -26.12
C ARG A 131 13.03 31.34 -27.65
N MET A 132 12.01 30.77 -28.32
CA MET A 132 11.90 30.88 -29.79
C MET A 132 11.74 32.32 -30.28
N GLN A 133 12.41 32.66 -31.36
CA GLN A 133 12.30 33.97 -32.05
C GLN A 133 12.16 33.75 -33.55
N PRO A 134 11.04 34.20 -34.20
CA PRO A 134 9.82 34.70 -33.54
C PRO A 134 9.21 33.68 -32.58
N GLY A 135 8.39 34.14 -31.62
CA GLY A 135 7.74 33.31 -30.64
C GLY A 135 6.90 32.18 -31.22
N ILE A 136 6.62 31.16 -30.41
CA ILE A 136 5.72 30.07 -30.78
C ILE A 136 4.31 30.68 -30.97
N ASP A 137 3.70 30.44 -32.10
CA ASP A 137 2.30 30.77 -32.35
C ASP A 137 1.44 29.58 -31.98
N TYR A 138 0.32 29.82 -31.27
CA TYR A 138 -0.57 28.79 -30.82
C TYR A 138 -1.91 28.84 -31.51
N ASP A 139 -2.31 27.74 -32.14
CA ASP A 139 -3.66 27.59 -32.65
C ASP A 139 -4.68 27.66 -31.50
N PRO A 140 -5.62 28.65 -31.54
CA PRO A 140 -6.54 28.86 -30.41
C PRO A 140 -7.46 27.66 -30.13
N GLY A 141 -7.84 26.92 -31.19
CA GLY A 141 -8.71 25.73 -31.05
C GLY A 141 -8.02 24.60 -30.33
N TRP A 142 -6.80 24.25 -30.75
CA TRP A 142 -6.00 23.21 -30.11
C TRP A 142 -5.52 23.64 -28.72
N LEU A 143 -5.20 24.90 -28.49
CA LEU A 143 -4.87 25.47 -27.20
C LEU A 143 -6.02 25.26 -26.21
N LEU A 144 -7.23 25.71 -26.59
CA LEU A 144 -8.42 25.54 -25.74
C LEU A 144 -8.71 24.04 -25.46
N PHE A 145 -8.57 23.20 -26.51
CA PHE A 145 -8.77 21.77 -26.37
C PHE A 145 -7.76 21.14 -25.37
N SER A 146 -6.47 21.51 -25.44
CA SER A 146 -5.47 21.02 -24.48
C SER A 146 -5.77 21.44 -23.04
N LEU A 147 -6.26 22.66 -22.82
CA LEU A 147 -6.70 23.16 -21.51
C LEU A 147 -7.91 22.36 -20.97
N MET A 148 -8.89 22.05 -21.84
CA MET A 148 -10.02 21.22 -21.48
C MET A 148 -9.57 19.79 -21.10
N VAL A 149 -8.64 19.21 -21.87
CA VAL A 149 -8.03 17.90 -21.54
C VAL A 149 -7.32 17.96 -20.21
N ALA A 150 -6.54 19.02 -19.91
CA ALA A 150 -5.86 19.20 -18.63
C ALA A 150 -6.83 19.20 -17.44
N VAL A 151 -7.95 19.93 -17.55
CA VAL A 151 -8.97 20.02 -16.50
C VAL A 151 -9.71 18.67 -16.34
N ALA A 152 -10.11 18.03 -17.44
CA ALA A 152 -10.78 16.73 -17.42
C ALA A 152 -9.88 15.62 -16.85
N ALA A 153 -8.60 15.60 -17.24
CA ALA A 153 -7.59 14.69 -16.69
C ALA A 153 -7.41 14.91 -15.17
N SER A 154 -7.33 16.18 -14.75
CA SER A 154 -7.20 16.55 -13.33
C SER A 154 -8.43 16.16 -12.52
N TRP A 155 -9.64 16.36 -13.06
CA TRP A 155 -10.89 15.89 -12.43
C TRP A 155 -10.86 14.38 -12.23
N THR A 156 -10.54 13.63 -13.29
CA THR A 156 -10.48 12.17 -13.25
C THR A 156 -9.42 11.69 -12.25
N ALA A 157 -8.23 12.32 -12.28
CA ALA A 157 -7.15 11.98 -11.36
C ALA A 157 -7.52 12.20 -9.90
N LEU A 158 -8.09 13.35 -9.55
CA LEU A 158 -8.53 13.67 -8.19
C LEU A 158 -9.64 12.73 -7.73
N TYR A 159 -10.62 12.46 -8.60
CA TYR A 159 -11.74 11.57 -8.30
C TYR A 159 -11.27 10.12 -8.06
N VAL A 160 -10.46 9.57 -8.96
CA VAL A 160 -9.92 8.21 -8.86
C VAL A 160 -9.01 8.09 -7.63
N ALA A 161 -8.08 9.02 -7.43
CA ALA A 161 -7.19 9.02 -6.27
C ALA A 161 -7.97 9.11 -4.95
N PHE A 162 -9.02 9.95 -4.90
CA PHE A 162 -9.88 10.07 -3.72
C PHE A 162 -10.65 8.78 -3.43
N ARG A 163 -11.16 8.10 -4.46
CA ARG A 163 -11.89 6.83 -4.34
C ARG A 163 -10.97 5.68 -3.89
N LEU A 164 -9.78 5.59 -4.47
CA LEU A 164 -8.86 4.48 -4.23
C LEU A 164 -7.98 4.63 -2.98
N ARG A 165 -7.90 5.83 -2.37
CA ARG A 165 -7.00 6.13 -1.24
C ARG A 165 -7.22 5.30 0.02
N ALA A 166 -8.48 4.89 0.30
CA ALA A 166 -8.87 4.21 1.54
C ALA A 166 -9.12 2.70 1.34
N GLN A 167 -9.08 2.20 0.12
CA GLN A 167 -9.40 0.81 -0.18
C GLN A 167 -8.12 -0.02 -0.33
N ARG A 168 -8.15 -1.27 0.17
CA ARG A 168 -7.20 -2.32 -0.25
C ARG A 168 -7.53 -2.72 -1.68
N THR A 169 -7.18 -1.85 -2.63
CA THR A 169 -7.37 -2.14 -4.06
C THR A 169 -6.39 -3.20 -4.53
N ARG A 170 -6.87 -4.09 -5.40
CA ARG A 170 -5.99 -5.06 -6.08
C ARG A 170 -4.95 -4.31 -6.91
N ILE A 171 -3.77 -4.89 -7.05
CA ILE A 171 -2.68 -4.29 -7.85
C ILE A 171 -3.15 -4.00 -9.28
N GLY A 172 -3.98 -4.89 -9.86
CA GLY A 172 -4.56 -4.69 -11.20
C GLY A 172 -5.39 -3.43 -11.33
N ASP A 173 -6.24 -3.12 -10.34
CA ASP A 173 -7.10 -1.92 -10.37
C ASP A 173 -6.25 -0.63 -10.28
N ARG A 174 -5.17 -0.66 -9.48
CA ARG A 174 -4.22 0.46 -9.40
C ARG A 174 -3.45 0.66 -10.69
N LEU A 175 -3.02 -0.42 -11.33
CA LEU A 175 -2.33 -0.35 -12.63
C LEU A 175 -3.25 0.16 -13.73
N ALA A 176 -4.50 -0.30 -13.77
CA ALA A 176 -5.49 0.19 -14.72
C ALA A 176 -5.78 1.69 -14.53
N ALA A 177 -5.95 2.12 -13.27
CA ALA A 177 -6.13 3.54 -12.94
C ALA A 177 -4.89 4.37 -13.32
N ALA A 178 -3.69 3.90 -13.01
CA ALA A 178 -2.44 4.57 -13.38
C ALA A 178 -2.26 4.65 -14.90
N GLY A 179 -2.64 3.61 -15.65
CA GLY A 179 -2.65 3.62 -17.11
C GLY A 179 -3.58 4.69 -17.69
N LEU A 180 -4.81 4.76 -17.18
CA LEU A 180 -5.79 5.78 -17.58
C LEU A 180 -5.27 7.19 -17.30
N LEU A 181 -4.73 7.42 -16.10
CA LEU A 181 -4.20 8.74 -15.72
C LEU A 181 -2.94 9.10 -16.51
N GLY A 182 -2.06 8.14 -16.76
CA GLY A 182 -0.88 8.34 -17.61
C GLY A 182 -1.25 8.72 -19.03
N LEU A 183 -2.23 8.04 -19.63
CA LEU A 183 -2.77 8.39 -20.94
C LEU A 183 -3.37 9.81 -20.98
N ALA A 184 -4.07 10.20 -19.92
CA ALA A 184 -4.66 11.54 -19.82
C ALA A 184 -3.59 12.65 -19.74
N ILE A 185 -2.49 12.41 -19.00
CA ILE A 185 -1.35 13.35 -18.91
C ILE A 185 -0.65 13.48 -20.25
N VAL A 186 -0.35 12.35 -20.89
CA VAL A 186 0.27 12.31 -22.24
C VAL A 186 -0.65 12.95 -23.28
N GLY A 187 -1.96 12.69 -23.19
CA GLY A 187 -2.96 13.31 -24.06
C GLY A 187 -2.93 14.84 -23.98
N MET A 188 -2.82 15.41 -22.77
CA MET A 188 -2.68 16.86 -22.61
C MET A 188 -1.39 17.38 -23.24
N HIS A 189 -0.25 16.71 -23.01
CA HIS A 189 1.02 17.13 -23.58
C HIS A 189 0.99 17.16 -25.11
N TYR A 190 0.56 16.08 -25.76
CA TYR A 190 0.58 16.02 -27.24
C TYR A 190 -0.53 16.87 -27.88
N THR A 191 -1.65 17.11 -27.22
CA THR A 191 -2.63 18.12 -27.71
C THR A 191 -2.09 19.53 -27.57
N GLY A 192 -1.32 19.83 -26.52
CA GLY A 192 -0.60 21.10 -26.37
C GLY A 192 0.49 21.27 -27.42
N MET A 193 1.23 20.20 -27.74
CA MET A 193 2.19 20.23 -28.86
C MET A 193 1.53 20.43 -30.22
N ALA A 194 0.34 19.86 -30.45
CA ALA A 194 -0.43 20.06 -31.67
C ALA A 194 -0.93 21.52 -31.83
N ALA A 195 -1.07 22.23 -30.71
CA ALA A 195 -1.37 23.66 -30.74
C ALA A 195 -0.18 24.53 -31.18
N ALA A 196 1.05 24.06 -30.97
CA ALA A 196 2.25 24.85 -31.22
C ALA A 196 2.61 24.91 -32.71
N ARG A 197 2.75 26.11 -33.22
CA ARG A 197 3.16 26.41 -34.60
C ARG A 197 4.48 27.17 -34.58
N PHE A 198 5.46 26.65 -35.31
CA PHE A 198 6.80 27.24 -35.40
C PHE A 198 6.94 27.96 -36.75
N PRO A 199 7.04 29.32 -36.78
CA PRO A 199 7.23 30.07 -38.01
C PRO A 199 8.52 29.66 -38.73
N GLU A 200 8.56 29.77 -40.05
CA GLU A 200 9.80 29.59 -40.82
C GLU A 200 10.82 30.65 -40.43
N GLY A 201 12.09 30.25 -40.36
CA GLY A 201 13.16 31.14 -39.92
C GLY A 201 13.24 31.32 -38.40
N SER A 202 12.45 30.56 -37.61
CA SER A 202 12.57 30.58 -36.14
C SER A 202 13.95 30.12 -35.70
N ILE A 203 14.48 30.82 -34.69
CA ILE A 203 15.75 30.48 -34.01
C ILE A 203 15.43 30.15 -32.55
N CYS A 204 16.00 29.09 -32.02
CA CYS A 204 15.92 28.77 -30.61
C CYS A 204 16.95 29.62 -29.84
N GLY A 205 16.50 30.65 -29.15
CA GLY A 205 17.39 31.56 -28.40
C GLY A 205 18.13 30.87 -27.25
N ALA A 206 17.55 29.82 -26.66
CA ALA A 206 18.23 29.04 -25.65
C ALA A 206 19.35 28.15 -26.22
N ALA A 207 19.27 27.70 -27.47
CA ALA A 207 20.32 26.93 -28.13
C ALA A 207 21.53 27.76 -28.56
N VAL A 208 21.29 29.05 -28.87
CA VAL A 208 22.33 30.02 -29.30
C VAL A 208 23.01 30.68 -28.09
N GLY A 209 22.31 30.76 -26.93
CA GLY A 209 22.81 31.34 -25.69
C GLY A 209 23.33 30.27 -24.71
N ASP A 210 23.29 30.64 -23.42
CA ASP A 210 23.75 29.79 -22.31
C ASP A 210 22.71 28.74 -21.85
N GLY A 211 21.77 28.35 -22.70
CA GLY A 211 20.73 27.37 -22.39
C GLY A 211 21.25 25.93 -22.31
N LEU A 212 20.49 25.06 -21.63
CA LEU A 212 20.76 23.64 -21.62
C LEU A 212 20.58 23.06 -23.02
N GLN A 213 21.63 22.46 -23.55
CA GLN A 213 21.52 21.67 -24.78
C GLN A 213 20.70 20.40 -24.55
N ASN A 214 20.14 19.83 -25.62
CA ASN A 214 19.33 18.61 -25.55
C ASN A 214 20.01 17.47 -24.78
N GLU A 215 21.34 17.32 -24.88
CA GLU A 215 22.10 16.28 -24.19
C GLU A 215 22.08 16.43 -22.67
N TRP A 216 22.30 17.66 -22.17
CA TRP A 216 22.26 17.96 -20.74
C TRP A 216 20.85 17.85 -20.17
N LEU A 217 19.85 18.29 -20.91
CA LEU A 217 18.46 18.11 -20.54
C LEU A 217 18.10 16.63 -20.49
N ALA A 218 18.49 15.85 -21.49
CA ALA A 218 18.28 14.41 -21.51
C ALA A 218 18.92 13.73 -20.29
N MET A 219 20.17 14.08 -19.95
CA MET A 219 20.84 13.57 -18.76
C MET A 219 20.10 13.92 -17.46
N LEU A 220 19.67 15.19 -17.31
CA LEU A 220 18.92 15.64 -16.14
C LEU A 220 17.59 14.86 -16.00
N VAL A 221 16.84 14.73 -17.09
CA VAL A 221 15.57 14.00 -17.13
C VAL A 221 15.77 12.52 -16.80
N VAL A 222 16.82 11.87 -17.34
CA VAL A 222 17.14 10.47 -17.04
C VAL A 222 17.46 10.29 -15.55
N VAL A 223 18.33 11.15 -14.99
CA VAL A 223 18.68 11.08 -13.55
C VAL A 223 17.44 11.24 -12.66
N LEU A 224 16.59 12.23 -12.96
CA LEU A 224 15.36 12.45 -12.20
C LEU A 224 14.37 11.29 -12.36
N THR A 225 14.24 10.72 -13.55
CA THR A 225 13.36 9.56 -13.79
C THR A 225 13.85 8.33 -13.04
N VAL A 226 15.16 8.06 -13.05
CA VAL A 226 15.75 6.97 -12.27
C VAL A 226 15.56 7.19 -10.76
N ALA A 227 15.71 8.41 -10.27
CA ALA A 227 15.47 8.75 -8.87
C ALA A 227 14.00 8.46 -8.48
N ILE A 228 13.02 8.84 -9.32
CA ILE A 228 11.60 8.53 -9.09
C ILE A 228 11.38 7.01 -9.03
N LEU A 229 11.95 6.27 -10.00
CA LEU A 229 11.89 4.80 -10.02
C LEU A 229 12.41 4.20 -8.72
N ALA A 230 13.59 4.65 -8.28
CA ALA A 230 14.19 4.18 -7.04
C ALA A 230 13.28 4.45 -5.83
N VAL A 231 12.69 5.65 -5.73
CA VAL A 231 11.75 6.00 -4.66
C VAL A 231 10.52 5.09 -4.68
N VAL A 232 9.93 4.84 -5.86
CA VAL A 232 8.77 3.94 -6.02
C VAL A 232 9.11 2.53 -5.58
N LEU A 233 10.27 2.01 -5.99
CA LEU A 233 10.72 0.66 -5.62
C LEU A 233 10.97 0.54 -4.11
N VAL A 234 11.65 1.52 -3.51
CA VAL A 234 11.90 1.55 -2.05
C VAL A 234 10.59 1.61 -1.28
N VAL A 235 9.67 2.48 -1.68
CA VAL A 235 8.35 2.60 -1.06
C VAL A 235 7.56 1.30 -1.17
N SER A 236 7.52 0.69 -2.36
CA SER A 236 6.84 -0.60 -2.58
C SER A 236 7.44 -1.72 -1.74
N TRP A 237 8.77 -1.78 -1.66
CA TRP A 237 9.48 -2.76 -0.85
C TRP A 237 9.21 -2.59 0.66
N LEU A 238 9.20 -1.34 1.16
CA LEU A 238 8.85 -1.06 2.55
C LEU A 238 7.42 -1.49 2.88
N ASP A 239 6.46 -1.23 1.97
CA ASP A 239 5.07 -1.67 2.14
C ASP A 239 4.95 -3.18 2.27
N GLN A 240 5.59 -3.92 1.37
CA GLN A 240 5.58 -5.38 1.41
C GLN A 240 6.18 -5.93 2.70
N ARG A 241 7.26 -5.31 3.20
CA ARG A 241 7.87 -5.70 4.48
C ARG A 241 6.96 -5.46 5.67
N VAL A 242 6.33 -4.29 5.76
CA VAL A 242 5.40 -3.96 6.85
C VAL A 242 4.19 -4.90 6.83
N GLU A 243 3.61 -5.16 5.67
CA GLU A 243 2.49 -6.09 5.54
C GLU A 243 2.86 -7.52 5.94
N ALA A 244 4.03 -7.99 5.49
CA ALA A 244 4.54 -9.31 5.86
C ALA A 244 4.80 -9.43 7.38
N GLN A 245 5.32 -8.40 8.04
CA GLN A 245 5.52 -8.38 9.49
C GLN A 245 4.20 -8.41 10.25
N LEU A 246 3.21 -7.62 9.84
CA LEU A 246 1.88 -7.61 10.45
C LEU A 246 1.17 -8.96 10.33
N LEU A 247 1.28 -9.61 9.17
CA LEU A 247 0.73 -10.95 8.95
C LEU A 247 1.42 -12.00 9.84
N ARG A 248 2.75 -11.94 9.99
CA ARG A 248 3.50 -12.85 10.88
C ARG A 248 3.07 -12.69 12.34
N LEU A 249 2.96 -11.46 12.83
CA LEU A 249 2.50 -11.16 14.18
C LEU A 249 1.08 -11.68 14.41
N ARG A 250 0.18 -11.44 13.48
CA ARG A 250 -1.20 -11.93 13.57
C ARG A 250 -1.28 -13.45 13.59
N ASN A 251 -0.51 -14.11 12.72
CA ASN A 251 -0.47 -15.57 12.68
C ASN A 251 0.10 -16.16 13.97
N SER A 252 1.15 -15.57 14.56
CA SER A 252 1.71 -16.03 15.84
C SER A 252 0.70 -15.90 16.97
N MET A 253 -0.02 -14.76 17.07
CA MET A 253 -1.08 -14.58 18.08
C MET A 253 -2.22 -15.59 17.93
N LEU A 254 -2.67 -15.85 16.70
CA LEU A 254 -3.70 -16.84 16.42
C LEU A 254 -3.24 -18.26 16.78
N SER A 255 -2.00 -18.61 16.45
CA SER A 255 -1.41 -19.91 16.78
C SER A 255 -1.36 -20.14 18.30
N THR A 256 -0.90 -19.14 19.06
CA THR A 256 -0.88 -19.21 20.53
C THR A 256 -2.29 -19.38 21.10
N SER A 257 -3.23 -18.55 20.66
CA SER A 257 -4.63 -18.61 21.11
C SER A 257 -5.30 -19.96 20.81
N LEU A 258 -5.00 -20.55 19.64
CA LEU A 258 -5.51 -21.89 19.28
C LEU A 258 -4.90 -22.98 20.17
N THR A 259 -3.60 -22.90 20.46
CA THR A 259 -2.94 -23.86 21.37
C THR A 259 -3.52 -23.79 22.77
N ASP A 260 -3.71 -22.59 23.31
CA ASP A 260 -4.31 -22.39 24.65
C ASP A 260 -5.75 -22.94 24.70
N ALA A 261 -6.58 -22.61 23.72
CA ALA A 261 -7.95 -23.12 23.63
C ALA A 261 -7.99 -24.65 23.50
N GLN A 262 -7.07 -25.24 22.75
CA GLN A 262 -6.97 -26.69 22.60
C GLN A 262 -6.53 -27.36 23.91
N GLN A 263 -5.62 -26.73 24.66
CA GLN A 263 -5.23 -27.25 25.99
C GLN A 263 -6.39 -27.19 26.97
N GLU A 264 -7.12 -26.07 27.01
CA GLU A 264 -8.31 -25.95 27.90
C GLU A 264 -9.37 -26.99 27.55
N LEU A 265 -9.69 -27.18 26.28
CA LEU A 265 -10.65 -28.18 25.83
C LEU A 265 -10.18 -29.61 26.19
N THR A 266 -8.89 -29.90 26.04
CA THR A 266 -8.33 -31.19 26.39
C THR A 266 -8.42 -31.46 27.88
N GLN A 267 -8.09 -30.47 28.71
CA GLN A 267 -8.23 -30.58 30.16
C GLN A 267 -9.69 -30.77 30.58
N ALA A 268 -10.61 -29.97 30.04
CA ALA A 268 -12.03 -30.09 30.34
C ALA A 268 -12.63 -31.45 29.90
N ALA A 269 -12.14 -31.99 28.76
CA ALA A 269 -12.65 -33.24 28.23
C ALA A 269 -12.09 -34.49 28.96
N LEU A 270 -10.92 -34.41 29.55
CA LEU A 270 -10.19 -35.58 30.08
C LEU A 270 -10.03 -35.59 31.60
N HIS A 271 -10.36 -34.51 32.29
CA HIS A 271 -10.19 -34.39 33.73
C HIS A 271 -11.50 -34.00 34.42
N ASP A 272 -11.64 -34.43 35.66
CA ASP A 272 -12.74 -34.07 36.55
C ASP A 272 -12.59 -32.59 37.01
N PRO A 273 -13.62 -31.74 36.89
CA PRO A 273 -13.49 -30.32 37.20
C PRO A 273 -13.26 -30.03 38.70
N LEU A 274 -13.72 -30.88 39.61
CA LEU A 274 -13.58 -30.69 41.04
C LEU A 274 -12.18 -31.11 41.54
N THR A 275 -11.78 -32.33 41.23
CA THR A 275 -10.56 -32.95 41.80
C THR A 275 -9.35 -32.79 40.88
N ARG A 276 -9.53 -32.37 39.64
CA ARG A 276 -8.53 -32.31 38.59
C ARG A 276 -7.89 -33.66 38.25
N LEU A 277 -8.42 -34.76 38.76
CA LEU A 277 -8.01 -36.10 38.39
C LEU A 277 -8.47 -36.46 36.98
N PRO A 278 -7.80 -37.39 36.29
CA PRO A 278 -8.35 -38.07 35.12
C PRO A 278 -9.79 -38.49 35.32
N ASN A 279 -10.62 -38.20 34.32
CA ASN A 279 -12.02 -38.62 34.32
C ASN A 279 -12.20 -40.04 33.75
N ARG A 280 -13.45 -40.48 33.68
CA ARG A 280 -13.79 -41.81 33.10
C ARG A 280 -13.24 -41.99 31.67
N LEU A 281 -13.28 -40.95 30.84
CA LEU A 281 -12.82 -41.04 29.44
C LEU A 281 -11.30 -41.26 29.37
N LEU A 282 -10.52 -40.54 30.16
CA LEU A 282 -9.05 -40.71 30.20
C LEU A 282 -8.68 -42.07 30.76
N LEU A 283 -9.39 -42.53 31.80
CA LEU A 283 -9.18 -43.88 32.34
C LEU A 283 -9.46 -44.97 31.29
N GLN A 284 -10.57 -44.87 30.54
CA GLN A 284 -10.88 -45.85 29.49
C GLN A 284 -9.77 -45.90 28.42
N ARG A 285 -9.30 -44.73 27.97
CA ARG A 285 -8.19 -44.68 27.01
C ARG A 285 -6.93 -45.32 27.52
N ARG A 286 -6.59 -45.12 28.80
CA ARG A 286 -5.40 -45.69 29.42
C ARG A 286 -5.52 -47.22 29.61
N ILE A 287 -6.74 -47.71 29.93
CA ILE A 287 -7.00 -49.16 30.00
C ILE A 287 -6.81 -49.81 28.62
N VAL A 288 -7.37 -49.24 27.56
CA VAL A 288 -7.21 -49.78 26.20
C VAL A 288 -5.73 -49.81 25.80
N GLN A 289 -4.99 -48.78 26.11
CA GLN A 289 -3.54 -48.73 25.87
C GLN A 289 -2.80 -49.79 26.65
N ALA A 290 -3.09 -49.97 27.94
CA ALA A 290 -2.44 -50.98 28.81
C ALA A 290 -2.77 -52.41 28.36
N LEU A 291 -3.98 -52.68 27.85
CA LEU A 291 -4.34 -53.98 27.26
C LEU A 291 -3.51 -54.26 26.01
N ALA A 292 -3.37 -53.29 25.10
CA ALA A 292 -2.56 -53.48 23.92
C ALA A 292 -1.06 -53.69 24.24
N GLU A 293 -0.53 -52.99 25.24
CA GLU A 293 0.85 -53.18 25.76
C GLU A 293 1.03 -54.60 26.36
N ALA A 294 0.03 -55.11 27.10
CA ALA A 294 0.07 -56.45 27.70
C ALA A 294 0.01 -57.57 26.64
N GLU A 295 -0.81 -57.41 25.58
CA GLU A 295 -0.91 -58.37 24.48
C GLU A 295 0.40 -58.52 23.68
N GLN A 296 1.20 -57.46 23.61
CA GLN A 296 2.51 -57.45 22.93
C GLN A 296 3.64 -58.08 23.80
N GLY A 297 3.31 -58.78 24.85
CA GLY A 297 4.30 -59.40 25.76
C GLY A 297 4.80 -58.46 26.86
N GLY A 298 4.06 -57.40 27.12
CA GLY A 298 4.38 -56.39 28.12
C GLY A 298 3.99 -56.74 29.53
N ASN A 299 4.03 -55.73 30.37
CA ASN A 299 3.78 -55.84 31.81
C ASN A 299 2.29 -56.10 32.11
N ARG A 300 2.05 -56.78 33.21
CA ARG A 300 0.70 -56.93 33.78
C ARG A 300 0.29 -55.60 34.44
N PHE A 301 -0.99 -55.26 34.35
CA PHE A 301 -1.57 -54.12 35.09
C PHE A 301 -2.78 -54.58 35.91
N ALA A 302 -3.13 -53.82 36.92
CA ALA A 302 -4.33 -54.06 37.74
C ALA A 302 -5.22 -52.82 37.71
N VAL A 303 -6.52 -53.02 37.75
CA VAL A 303 -7.52 -51.96 37.90
C VAL A 303 -8.16 -52.15 39.28
N MET A 304 -8.15 -51.07 40.06
CA MET A 304 -8.73 -51.05 41.41
C MET A 304 -9.85 -50.04 41.45
N PHE A 305 -10.98 -50.40 42.02
CA PHE A 305 -12.07 -49.49 42.32
C PHE A 305 -12.08 -49.18 43.82
N MET A 306 -12.22 -47.91 44.15
CA MET A 306 -12.29 -47.42 45.53
C MET A 306 -13.56 -46.59 45.70
N ASP A 307 -14.26 -46.79 46.80
CA ASP A 307 -15.44 -46.01 47.18
C ASP A 307 -15.24 -45.44 48.57
N LEU A 308 -15.93 -44.33 48.88
CA LEU A 308 -15.88 -43.65 50.20
C LEU A 308 -17.08 -44.04 51.05
N ASP A 309 -16.85 -44.92 52.01
CA ASP A 309 -17.91 -45.30 52.96
C ASP A 309 -18.43 -44.11 53.74
N GLY A 310 -19.74 -43.95 53.78
CA GLY A 310 -20.39 -42.88 54.52
C GLY A 310 -20.35 -41.48 53.87
N PHE A 311 -19.89 -41.35 52.63
CA PHE A 311 -19.79 -40.04 51.91
C PHE A 311 -21.14 -39.31 51.86
N LYS A 312 -22.26 -40.03 51.67
CA LYS A 312 -23.60 -39.46 51.72
C LYS A 312 -23.91 -38.81 53.06
N GLN A 313 -23.52 -39.48 54.16
CA GLN A 313 -23.71 -38.97 55.51
C GLN A 313 -22.98 -37.66 55.77
N VAL A 314 -21.78 -37.50 55.18
CA VAL A 314 -21.01 -36.26 55.25
C VAL A 314 -21.76 -35.15 54.51
N ASN A 315 -22.28 -35.41 53.32
CA ASN A 315 -23.08 -34.43 52.56
C ASN A 315 -24.36 -34.02 53.31
N ASP A 316 -25.06 -35.00 53.87
CA ASP A 316 -26.30 -34.76 54.57
C ASP A 316 -26.09 -33.99 55.90
N ALA A 317 -24.94 -34.22 56.58
CA ALA A 317 -24.63 -33.58 57.88
C ALA A 317 -23.96 -32.20 57.74
N TYR A 318 -23.08 -32.02 56.71
CA TYR A 318 -22.19 -30.87 56.58
C TYR A 318 -22.38 -30.08 55.27
N GLY A 319 -23.25 -30.55 54.39
CA GLY A 319 -23.54 -29.93 53.11
C GLY A 319 -22.56 -30.32 51.97
N HIS A 320 -22.98 -30.09 50.74
CA HIS A 320 -22.22 -30.51 49.55
C HIS A 320 -20.82 -29.88 49.45
N GLN A 321 -20.62 -28.67 49.98
CA GLN A 321 -19.30 -28.02 49.97
C GLN A 321 -18.28 -28.79 50.85
N ALA A 322 -18.72 -29.37 51.97
CA ALA A 322 -17.87 -30.20 52.80
C ALA A 322 -17.56 -31.52 52.12
N GLY A 323 -18.51 -32.12 51.41
CA GLY A 323 -18.32 -33.30 50.59
C GLY A 323 -17.34 -33.07 49.45
N ASP A 324 -17.47 -31.93 48.76
CA ASP A 324 -16.53 -31.55 47.70
C ASP A 324 -15.10 -31.36 48.25
N ALA A 325 -14.95 -30.69 49.39
CA ALA A 325 -13.64 -30.54 50.06
C ALA A 325 -13.04 -31.90 50.47
N LEU A 326 -13.88 -32.83 50.96
CA LEU A 326 -13.45 -34.18 51.28
C LEU A 326 -12.96 -34.94 50.05
N LEU A 327 -13.68 -34.86 48.91
CA LEU A 327 -13.26 -35.48 47.65
C LEU A 327 -11.92 -34.95 47.16
N VAL A 328 -11.71 -33.63 47.23
CA VAL A 328 -10.42 -33.01 46.87
C VAL A 328 -9.31 -33.50 47.81
N ALA A 329 -9.54 -33.53 49.14
CA ALA A 329 -8.54 -33.98 50.10
C ALA A 329 -8.17 -35.46 49.91
N VAL A 330 -9.15 -36.34 49.66
CA VAL A 330 -8.94 -37.76 49.37
C VAL A 330 -8.14 -37.94 48.06
N ALA A 331 -8.51 -37.20 47.04
CA ALA A 331 -7.82 -37.22 45.75
C ALA A 331 -6.32 -36.86 45.89
N GLU A 332 -6.01 -35.77 46.59
CA GLU A 332 -4.63 -35.36 46.87
C GLU A 332 -3.86 -36.36 47.67
N ARG A 333 -4.46 -36.89 48.75
CA ARG A 333 -3.81 -37.84 49.63
C ARG A 333 -3.51 -39.19 48.94
N THR A 334 -4.47 -39.68 48.14
CA THR A 334 -4.30 -40.92 47.38
C THR A 334 -3.23 -40.73 46.30
N ARG A 335 -3.20 -39.59 45.60
CA ARG A 335 -2.21 -39.31 44.62
C ARG A 335 -0.77 -39.29 45.15
N GLN A 336 -0.57 -38.85 46.40
CA GLN A 336 0.74 -38.87 47.07
C GLN A 336 1.27 -40.29 47.39
N LEU A 337 0.38 -41.29 47.45
CA LEU A 337 0.72 -42.68 47.74
C LEU A 337 1.04 -43.49 46.46
N LEU A 338 0.67 -42.95 45.30
CA LEU A 338 0.82 -43.62 44.01
C LEU A 338 2.21 -43.40 43.41
N ARG A 339 2.66 -44.36 42.61
CA ARG A 339 3.90 -44.25 41.83
C ARG A 339 3.69 -43.30 40.62
N PRO A 340 4.76 -42.75 40.05
CA PRO A 340 4.65 -41.87 38.91
C PRO A 340 3.93 -42.43 37.68
N HIS A 341 3.87 -43.76 37.54
CA HIS A 341 3.23 -44.44 36.40
C HIS A 341 1.80 -44.93 36.72
N ASP A 342 1.37 -44.84 37.97
CA ASP A 342 0.01 -45.21 38.36
C ASP A 342 -0.97 -44.08 38.01
N LEU A 343 -2.17 -44.45 37.57
CA LEU A 343 -3.22 -43.50 37.22
C LEU A 343 -4.34 -43.56 38.27
N LEU A 344 -4.62 -42.42 38.91
CA LEU A 344 -5.82 -42.22 39.71
C LEU A 344 -6.85 -41.49 38.88
N ALA A 345 -8.06 -41.98 38.79
CA ALA A 345 -9.16 -41.38 38.07
C ALA A 345 -10.43 -41.26 38.93
N ARG A 346 -11.21 -40.21 38.72
CA ARG A 346 -12.54 -40.06 39.35
C ARG A 346 -13.61 -40.45 38.33
N LEU A 347 -14.56 -41.32 38.74
CA LEU A 347 -15.61 -41.86 37.87
C LEU A 347 -16.99 -41.22 38.10
N GLY A 348 -17.24 -40.65 39.30
CA GLY A 348 -18.49 -40.02 39.71
C GLY A 348 -18.29 -39.18 40.98
#